data_d20fa5b8e8002058161e5dac5e6af31d
#
_entry.id   d20fa5b8e8002058161e5dac5e6af31d
#
_cell.length_a   1.000
_cell.length_b   1.000
_cell.length_c   1.000
_cell.angle_alpha   90.00
_cell.angle_beta   90.00
_cell.angle_gamma   90.00
#
_symmetry.space_group_name_H-M   'P 1'
#
loop_
_entity.id
_entity.type
_entity.pdbx_description
1 polymer ?
#
loop_
_entity_poly.entity_id
_entity_poly.type
_entity_poly.pdbx_seq_one_letter_code
_entity_poly.pdbx_strand_id
1 'polypeptide(L)'
;MGKPLNVGSSARPLRMKPRSSEPNLRDQQRVDVALGVTLNRPGQPAIECEMCNLSRSGMMIRCTREVTEALIPGKRPPAPGNWVEVNARFEMPVLPQQTVNLSVKGHIAHLRRIARNEFHLGIRFVDFDGHGFDYVDQYVHRLLAERSC
;
A
#
# COMPACT_ATOMS: atom_id res chain seq x y z
N MET A 1 33.75 -4.67 29.15
CA MET A 1 33.72 -4.60 28.84
C MET A 1 33.30 -4.48 28.64
N GLY A 2 33.07 -4.22 28.50
CA GLY A 2 32.80 -4.17 28.15
C GLY A 2 32.21 -4.20 27.95
N LYS A 3 31.95 -4.37 27.99
CA LYS A 3 31.65 -4.35 27.69
C LYS A 3 31.05 -4.43 27.44
N PRO A 4 31.21 -4.50 27.61
CA PRO A 4 30.80 -4.48 27.26
C PRO A 4 30.22 -4.27 26.95
N LEU A 5 30.08 -4.26 27.03
CA LEU A 5 29.82 -4.15 26.62
C LEU A 5 29.26 -4.04 26.24
N ASN A 6 29.21 -4.06 26.27
CA ASN A 6 28.98 -3.94 25.77
C ASN A 6 28.36 -3.95 25.43
N VAL A 7 28.47 -4.04 25.56
CA VAL A 7 28.10 -4.04 25.12
C VAL A 7 27.50 -3.97 24.73
N GLY A 8 27.43 -3.95 24.69
CA GLY A 8 27.14 -3.92 24.21
C GLY A 8 26.56 -3.71 23.86
N SER A 9 26.68 -3.68 24.00
CA SER A 9 26.42 -3.50 23.48
C SER A 9 25.90 -3.25 23.12
N SER A 10 26.00 -3.32 23.22
CA SER A 10 25.79 -3.05 22.64
C SER A 10 25.32 -2.75 22.24
N ALA A 11 25.42 -2.75 22.29
CA ALA A 11 25.19 -2.49 21.65
C ALA A 11 24.81 -2.28 21.16
N ARG A 12 24.92 -2.31 21.19
CA ARG A 12 24.70 -1.97 20.44
C ARG A 12 24.11 -1.66 19.90
N PRO A 13 24.23 -1.56 19.90
CA PRO A 13 23.66 -1.03 19.14
C PRO A 13 23.16 -0.76 18.64
N LEU A 14 23.23 -0.66 18.52
CA LEU A 14 22.84 -0.25 17.83
C LEU A 14 22.60 -0.13 17.17
N ARG A 15 22.61 -0.31 16.97
CA ARG A 15 22.43 0.03 16.20
C ARG A 15 22.03 0.47 15.52
N MET A 16 22.04 0.80 15.39
CA MET A 16 21.64 1.22 14.58
C MET A 16 21.80 1.14 13.44
N LYS A 17 21.55 1.13 13.34
CA LYS A 17 21.93 0.96 12.04
C LYS A 17 21.11 1.65 11.02
N PRO A 18 21.70 2.02 9.95
CA PRO A 18 20.91 2.64 8.91
C PRO A 18 19.90 1.65 8.43
N ARG A 19 18.81 2.17 8.13
CA ARG A 19 17.76 1.34 7.72
C ARG A 19 17.47 1.47 6.31
N SER A 20 18.46 1.72 5.50
CA SER A 20 18.26 1.94 4.09
C SER A 20 17.57 0.75 3.43
N SER A 21 17.86 -0.46 3.92
CA SER A 21 17.23 -1.64 3.36
C SER A 21 15.96 -2.03 4.08
N GLU A 22 15.66 -1.37 5.18
CA GLU A 22 14.47 -1.69 5.95
C GLU A 22 13.38 -0.68 5.68
N PRO A 23 12.13 -1.13 5.58
CA PRO A 23 11.04 -0.19 5.39
C PRO A 23 10.94 0.74 6.57
N ASN A 24 10.66 1.99 6.30
CA ASN A 24 10.33 2.94 7.32
C ASN A 24 9.00 2.53 7.93
N LEU A 25 8.95 2.36 9.25
CA LEU A 25 7.72 2.00 9.93
C LEU A 25 6.62 3.00 9.67
N ARG A 26 6.98 4.27 9.52
CA ARG A 26 6.02 5.30 9.20
C ARG A 26 5.34 5.03 7.86
N ASP A 27 6.09 4.55 6.87
CA ASP A 27 5.53 4.26 5.56
C ASP A 27 4.62 3.04 5.58
N GLN A 28 4.76 2.19 6.58
CA GLN A 28 3.95 0.99 6.69
C GLN A 28 2.71 1.15 7.56
N GLN A 29 2.59 2.28 8.23
CA GLN A 29 1.40 2.53 9.04
C GLN A 29 0.19 2.65 8.13
N ARG A 30 -0.84 1.87 8.44
CA ARG A 30 -2.02 1.80 7.61
C ARG A 30 -3.20 2.41 8.32
N VAL A 31 -4.06 3.03 7.55
CA VAL A 31 -5.32 3.56 8.07
C VAL A 31 -6.46 2.87 7.33
N ASP A 32 -7.53 2.60 8.05
CA ASP A 32 -8.71 2.00 7.43
C ASP A 32 -9.43 3.05 6.63
N VAL A 33 -9.83 2.70 5.43
CA VAL A 33 -10.56 3.59 4.55
C VAL A 33 -11.63 2.78 3.82
N ALA A 34 -12.55 3.50 3.19
CA ALA A 34 -13.56 2.88 2.34
C ALA A 34 -13.67 3.75 1.10
N LEU A 35 -12.71 3.61 0.20
CA LEU A 35 -12.63 4.42 -1.01
C LEU A 35 -12.76 3.53 -2.21
N GLY A 36 -13.52 3.98 -3.21
CA GLY A 36 -13.55 3.31 -4.49
C GLY A 36 -12.24 3.51 -5.22
N VAL A 37 -11.80 2.51 -5.95
CA VAL A 37 -10.60 2.59 -6.74
C VAL A 37 -10.83 1.87 -8.06
N THR A 38 -10.33 2.45 -9.13
CA THR A 38 -10.41 1.84 -10.46
C THR A 38 -9.03 1.29 -10.80
N LEU A 39 -8.97 0.00 -11.08
CA LEU A 39 -7.72 -0.68 -11.38
C LEU A 39 -7.74 -1.21 -12.80
N ASN A 40 -6.60 -1.19 -13.47
CA ASN A 40 -6.48 -1.88 -14.74
C ASN A 40 -5.04 -2.33 -14.95
N ARG A 41 -4.91 -3.50 -15.55
CA ARG A 41 -3.60 -3.92 -16.07
C ARG A 41 -3.35 -3.16 -17.35
N PRO A 42 -2.08 -2.85 -17.67
CA PRO A 42 -1.79 -2.13 -18.91
C PRO A 42 -2.45 -2.80 -20.10
N GLY A 43 -3.20 -2.00 -20.88
CA GLY A 43 -3.88 -2.50 -22.06
C GLY A 43 -5.16 -3.26 -21.81
N GLN A 44 -5.61 -3.36 -20.56
CA GLN A 44 -6.81 -4.10 -20.22
C GLN A 44 -7.90 -3.14 -19.72
N PRO A 45 -9.17 -3.57 -19.78
CA PRO A 45 -10.26 -2.73 -19.27
C PRO A 45 -10.13 -2.44 -17.79
N ALA A 46 -10.65 -1.28 -17.38
CA ALA A 46 -10.65 -0.88 -15.99
C ALA A 46 -11.69 -1.66 -15.18
N ILE A 47 -11.36 -1.94 -13.92
CA ILE A 47 -12.22 -2.67 -13.02
C ILE A 47 -12.36 -1.86 -11.75
N GLU A 48 -13.57 -1.72 -11.24
CA GLU A 48 -13.83 -0.99 -10.02
C GLU A 48 -13.71 -1.92 -8.82
N CYS A 49 -12.99 -1.46 -7.82
CA CYS A 49 -12.75 -2.22 -6.60
C CYS A 49 -12.92 -1.32 -5.40
N GLU A 50 -12.80 -1.90 -4.22
CA GLU A 50 -12.88 -1.14 -2.97
C GLU A 50 -11.53 -1.20 -2.26
N MET A 51 -11.04 -0.03 -1.86
CA MET A 51 -9.84 0.07 -1.06
C MET A 51 -10.26 0.01 0.40
N CYS A 52 -9.69 -0.91 1.17
CA CYS A 52 -10.06 -1.08 2.56
C CYS A 52 -9.01 -0.57 3.54
N ASN A 53 -7.77 -0.38 3.10
CA ASN A 53 -6.81 0.36 3.91
C ASN A 53 -5.76 0.99 3.00
N LEU A 54 -5.05 1.96 3.57
CA LEU A 54 -4.12 2.79 2.82
C LEU A 54 -2.92 3.11 3.70
N SER A 55 -1.75 3.09 3.10
CA SER A 55 -0.51 3.55 3.74
C SER A 55 0.22 4.44 2.74
N ARG A 56 1.35 4.98 3.15
CA ARG A 56 2.16 5.80 2.24
C ARG A 56 2.79 4.97 1.13
N SER A 57 2.96 3.67 1.35
CA SER A 57 3.65 2.82 0.39
C SER A 57 2.72 1.94 -0.42
N GLY A 58 1.44 1.85 -0.07
CA GLY A 58 0.54 0.97 -0.79
C GLY A 58 -0.87 0.98 -0.25
N MET A 59 -1.69 0.11 -0.81
CA MET A 59 -3.09 0.01 -0.41
C MET A 59 -3.52 -1.45 -0.44
N MET A 60 -4.57 -1.76 0.32
CA MET A 60 -5.20 -3.06 0.32
C MET A 60 -6.55 -2.96 -0.37
N ILE A 61 -6.78 -3.83 -1.33
CA ILE A 61 -8.00 -3.85 -2.12
C ILE A 61 -8.79 -5.11 -1.77
N ARG A 62 -10.09 -4.96 -1.65
CA ARG A 62 -11.00 -6.10 -1.49
C ARG A 62 -11.62 -6.44 -2.83
N CYS A 63 -11.54 -7.69 -3.22
CA CYS A 63 -12.01 -8.14 -4.52
C CYS A 63 -12.78 -9.44 -4.41
N THR A 64 -13.66 -9.68 -5.39
CA THR A 64 -14.29 -10.98 -5.56
C THR A 64 -13.32 -11.90 -6.30
N ARG A 65 -13.69 -13.19 -6.35
CA ARG A 65 -12.89 -14.15 -7.12
C ARG A 65 -12.80 -13.74 -8.58
N GLU A 66 -13.91 -13.29 -9.14
CA GLU A 66 -13.94 -12.92 -10.55
C GLU A 66 -12.98 -11.78 -10.85
N VAL A 67 -12.99 -10.74 -10.01
CA VAL A 67 -12.09 -9.61 -10.19
C VAL A 67 -10.64 -10.03 -9.98
N THR A 68 -10.40 -10.89 -9.00
CA THR A 68 -9.06 -11.38 -8.74
C THR A 68 -8.51 -12.14 -9.93
N GLU A 69 -9.33 -12.97 -10.57
CA GLU A 69 -8.89 -13.72 -11.74
C GLU A 69 -8.62 -12.81 -12.93
N ALA A 70 -9.37 -11.70 -13.03
CA ALA A 70 -9.12 -10.75 -14.10
C ALA A 70 -7.82 -10.01 -13.90
N LEU A 71 -7.47 -9.72 -12.64
CA LEU A 71 -6.26 -8.95 -12.32
C LEU A 71 -5.02 -9.85 -12.25
N ILE A 72 -5.18 -11.09 -11.82
CA ILE A 72 -4.06 -12.03 -11.69
C ILE A 72 -4.38 -13.26 -12.53
N PRO A 73 -4.03 -13.25 -13.80
CA PRO A 73 -4.33 -14.37 -14.68
C PRO A 73 -3.67 -15.65 -14.18
N GLY A 74 -4.42 -16.75 -14.19
CA GLY A 74 -3.90 -18.02 -13.76
C GLY A 74 -3.74 -18.14 -12.26
N LYS A 75 -4.14 -17.11 -11.50
CA LYS A 75 -4.06 -17.10 -10.05
C LYS A 75 -2.65 -17.40 -9.53
N ARG A 76 -1.65 -16.99 -10.26
CA ARG A 76 -0.27 -17.17 -9.82
C ARG A 76 0.03 -16.17 -8.71
N PRO A 77 0.47 -16.64 -7.52
CA PRO A 77 0.80 -15.69 -6.46
C PRO A 77 1.91 -14.75 -6.91
N PRO A 78 1.78 -13.46 -6.62
CA PRO A 78 2.86 -12.52 -6.91
C PRO A 78 4.12 -12.91 -6.14
N ALA A 79 5.27 -12.72 -6.78
CA ALA A 79 6.55 -13.05 -6.18
C ALA A 79 7.58 -12.05 -6.66
N PRO A 80 8.70 -11.89 -5.92
CA PRO A 80 9.75 -11.00 -6.39
C PRO A 80 10.17 -11.33 -7.82
N GLY A 81 10.20 -10.31 -8.67
CA GLY A 81 10.53 -10.49 -10.08
C GLY A 81 9.35 -10.92 -10.93
N ASN A 82 8.19 -11.13 -10.33
CA ASN A 82 7.03 -11.59 -11.07
C ASN A 82 5.75 -10.94 -10.54
N TRP A 83 5.81 -9.64 -10.33
CA TRP A 83 4.66 -8.88 -9.84
C TRP A 83 3.78 -8.44 -11.00
N VAL A 84 2.50 -8.25 -10.70
CA VAL A 84 1.53 -7.83 -11.71
C VAL A 84 1.39 -6.32 -11.67
N GLU A 85 1.73 -5.66 -12.78
CA GLU A 85 1.60 -4.22 -12.87
C GLU A 85 0.13 -3.82 -12.99
N VAL A 86 -0.22 -2.75 -12.30
CA VAL A 86 -1.57 -2.19 -12.38
C VAL A 86 -1.48 -0.67 -12.35
N ASN A 87 -2.44 -0.03 -13.00
CA ASN A 87 -2.67 1.40 -12.86
C ASN A 87 -3.87 1.58 -11.97
N ALA A 88 -3.80 2.50 -11.04
CA ALA A 88 -4.89 2.74 -10.10
C ALA A 88 -5.29 4.20 -10.15
N ARG A 89 -6.59 4.46 -10.05
CA ARG A 89 -7.14 5.81 -9.96
C ARG A 89 -8.17 5.83 -8.86
N PHE A 90 -8.10 6.84 -8.01
CA PHE A 90 -9.08 7.00 -6.96
C PHE A 90 -9.20 8.45 -6.57
N GLU A 91 -10.35 8.78 -5.97
CA GLU A 91 -10.60 10.11 -5.42
C GLU A 91 -10.39 10.05 -3.93
N MET A 92 -9.75 11.06 -3.41
CA MET A 92 -9.42 11.11 -2.00
C MET A 92 -9.81 12.45 -1.42
N PRO A 93 -10.53 12.48 -0.28
CA PRO A 93 -10.87 13.75 0.36
C PRO A 93 -9.63 14.30 1.07
N VAL A 94 -9.23 15.52 0.71
CA VAL A 94 -8.07 16.15 1.34
C VAL A 94 -8.50 17.23 2.33
N LEU A 95 -9.66 17.84 2.11
CA LEU A 95 -10.23 18.83 3.01
C LEU A 95 -11.74 18.60 3.03
N PRO A 96 -12.44 19.13 4.03
CA PRO A 96 -13.89 19.08 3.97
C PRO A 96 -14.36 19.65 2.64
N GLN A 97 -15.19 18.89 1.92
CA GLN A 97 -15.78 19.32 0.67
C GLN A 97 -14.78 19.44 -0.49
N GLN A 98 -13.57 18.90 -0.33
CA GLN A 98 -12.61 18.93 -1.43
C GLN A 98 -12.01 17.55 -1.62
N THR A 99 -12.03 17.07 -2.87
CA THR A 99 -11.42 15.79 -3.22
C THR A 99 -10.40 16.02 -4.32
N VAL A 100 -9.42 15.13 -4.40
CA VAL A 100 -8.45 15.14 -5.48
C VAL A 100 -8.48 13.78 -6.17
N ASN A 101 -8.23 13.80 -7.47
CA ASN A 101 -8.12 12.59 -8.27
C ASN A 101 -6.67 12.19 -8.32
N LEU A 102 -6.38 10.97 -7.94
CA LEU A 102 -5.03 10.45 -7.93
C LEU A 102 -4.88 9.34 -8.95
N SER A 103 -3.75 9.33 -9.63
CA SER A 103 -3.36 8.25 -10.53
C SER A 103 -2.02 7.75 -10.09
N VAL A 104 -1.88 6.44 -10.00
CA VAL A 104 -0.64 5.84 -9.54
C VAL A 104 -0.37 4.55 -10.29
N LYS A 105 0.89 4.33 -10.60
CA LYS A 105 1.35 3.04 -11.11
C LYS A 105 1.83 2.22 -9.92
N GLY A 106 1.43 0.97 -9.90
CA GLY A 106 1.82 0.09 -8.82
C GLY A 106 1.90 -1.33 -9.29
N HIS A 107 2.11 -2.24 -8.37
CA HIS A 107 2.07 -3.64 -8.69
C HIS A 107 1.43 -4.41 -7.55
N ILE A 108 0.77 -5.50 -7.90
CA ILE A 108 0.17 -6.38 -6.91
C ILE A 108 1.29 -7.20 -6.31
N ALA A 109 1.56 -7.00 -5.03
CA ALA A 109 2.64 -7.65 -4.33
C ALA A 109 2.16 -8.80 -3.45
N HIS A 110 0.88 -8.80 -3.08
CA HIS A 110 0.32 -9.80 -2.18
C HIS A 110 -1.06 -10.21 -2.63
N LEU A 111 -1.36 -11.47 -2.43
CA LEU A 111 -2.68 -12.03 -2.70
C LEU A 111 -3.04 -12.90 -1.52
N ARG A 112 -4.21 -12.65 -0.92
CA ARG A 112 -4.65 -13.44 0.22
C ARG A 112 -6.13 -13.72 0.08
N ARG A 113 -6.50 -14.99 0.21
CA ARG A 113 -7.91 -15.38 0.21
C ARG A 113 -8.45 -15.23 1.62
N ILE A 114 -9.55 -14.49 1.75
CA ILE A 114 -10.19 -14.24 3.05
C ILE A 114 -11.38 -15.18 3.21
N ALA A 115 -12.16 -15.38 2.15
CA ALA A 115 -13.33 -16.23 2.17
C ALA A 115 -13.53 -16.80 0.77
N ARG A 116 -14.60 -17.57 0.58
CA ARG A 116 -14.85 -18.22 -0.71
C ARG A 116 -14.83 -17.23 -1.86
N ASN A 117 -15.43 -16.07 -1.68
CA ASN A 117 -15.53 -15.07 -2.75
C ASN A 117 -14.97 -13.73 -2.30
N GLU A 118 -13.99 -13.75 -1.43
CA GLU A 118 -13.37 -12.52 -0.96
C GLU A 118 -11.87 -12.69 -0.93
N PHE A 119 -11.17 -11.79 -1.61
CA PHE A 119 -9.71 -11.78 -1.68
C PHE A 119 -9.22 -10.40 -1.34
N HIS A 120 -8.05 -10.34 -0.71
CA HIS A 120 -7.36 -9.09 -0.47
C HIS A 120 -6.12 -9.05 -1.36
N LEU A 121 -5.95 -7.95 -2.08
CA LEU A 121 -4.79 -7.71 -2.91
C LEU A 121 -4.01 -6.55 -2.30
N GLY A 122 -2.74 -6.79 -2.00
CA GLY A 122 -1.86 -5.73 -1.56
C GLY A 122 -1.17 -5.12 -2.76
N ILE A 123 -1.38 -3.83 -2.98
CA ILE A 123 -0.79 -3.10 -4.09
C ILE A 123 0.26 -2.15 -3.54
N ARG A 124 1.46 -2.25 -4.06
CA ARG A 124 2.56 -1.36 -3.70
C ARG A 124 2.64 -0.24 -4.72
N PHE A 125 2.72 0.99 -4.23
CA PHE A 125 2.85 2.14 -5.12
C PHE A 125 4.26 2.21 -5.68
N VAL A 126 4.36 2.52 -6.98
CA VAL A 126 5.65 2.68 -7.64
C VAL A 126 5.85 4.14 -8.03
N ASP A 127 4.84 4.75 -8.65
CA ASP A 127 5.01 6.10 -9.18
C ASP A 127 3.66 6.79 -9.27
N PHE A 128 3.56 7.96 -8.63
CA PHE A 128 2.36 8.79 -8.67
C PHE A 128 2.48 9.84 -9.75
N ASP A 129 1.35 10.15 -10.39
CA ASP A 129 1.30 11.30 -11.27
C ASP A 129 1.21 12.57 -10.42
N GLY A 130 1.95 13.59 -10.82
CA GLY A 130 1.88 14.88 -10.16
C GLY A 130 2.24 14.82 -8.69
N HIS A 131 1.45 15.45 -7.85
CA HIS A 131 1.69 15.52 -6.42
C HIS A 131 0.91 14.46 -5.64
N GLY A 132 0.55 13.35 -6.29
CA GLY A 132 -0.27 12.33 -5.66
C GLY A 132 0.31 11.78 -4.38
N PHE A 133 1.62 11.55 -4.34
CA PHE A 133 2.24 11.02 -3.13
C PHE A 133 2.05 11.99 -1.95
N ASP A 134 2.21 13.29 -2.20
CA ASP A 134 2.04 14.28 -1.14
C ASP A 134 0.64 14.26 -0.57
N TYR A 135 -0.37 14.09 -1.44
CA TYR A 135 -1.75 14.01 -0.97
C TYR A 135 -1.99 12.75 -0.14
N VAL A 136 -1.44 11.61 -0.56
CA VAL A 136 -1.56 10.39 0.21
C VAL A 136 -0.89 10.53 1.57
N ASP A 137 0.31 11.10 1.59
CA ASP A 137 1.05 11.33 2.83
C ASP A 137 0.26 12.18 3.80
N GLN A 138 -0.31 13.28 3.32
CA GLN A 138 -1.11 14.18 4.15
C GLN A 138 -2.37 13.49 4.67
N TYR A 139 -3.03 12.74 3.83
CA TYR A 139 -4.27 12.06 4.20
C TYR A 139 -4.01 11.01 5.27
N VAL A 140 -2.99 10.18 5.07
CA VAL A 140 -2.64 9.15 6.04
C VAL A 140 -2.23 9.79 7.36
N HIS A 141 -1.42 10.85 7.30
CA HIS A 141 -0.99 11.57 8.49
C HIS A 141 -2.19 12.11 9.29
N ARG A 142 -3.14 12.71 8.58
CA ARG A 142 -4.32 13.27 9.23
C ARG A 142 -5.15 12.17 9.91
N LEU A 143 -5.37 11.06 9.22
CA LEU A 143 -6.17 9.98 9.79
C LEU A 143 -5.47 9.33 10.97
N LEU A 144 -4.16 9.21 10.92
CA LEU A 144 -3.41 8.67 12.06
C LEU A 144 -3.51 9.61 13.27
N ALA A 145 -3.46 10.92 13.03
CA ALA A 145 -3.59 11.90 14.10
C ALA A 145 -4.97 11.85 14.74
N GLU A 146 -6.01 11.72 13.92
CA GLU A 146 -7.36 11.62 14.43
C GLU A 146 -7.55 10.35 15.26
N ARG A 147 -6.89 9.26 14.85
CA ARG A 147 -7.01 8.02 15.57
C ARG A 147 -6.31 8.05 16.91
N SER A 148 -5.31 8.90 17.04
CA SER A 148 -4.54 9.02 18.28
C SER A 148 -5.23 9.86 19.35
N CYS A 149 -6.30 10.54 19.03
CA CYS A 149 -7.00 11.41 19.99
C CYS A 149 -8.08 10.69 20.79
#